data_d2be88097e3c5a35fb635b97c05be3a3
#
_entry.id   d2be88097e3c5a35fb635b97c05be3a3
#
_cell.length_a   1.000
_cell.length_b   1.000
_cell.length_c   1.000
_cell.angle_alpha   90.00
_cell.angle_beta   90.00
_cell.angle_gamma   90.00
#
_symmetry.space_group_name_H-M   'P 1'
#
loop_
_entity.id
_entity.type
_entity.pdbx_description
1 polymer ?
#
loop_
_entity_poly.entity_id
_entity_poly.type
_entity_poly.pdbx_seq_one_letter_code
_entity_poly.pdbx_strand_id
1 'polypeptide(L)' 'MKYAVIQQVNGAYAVKYEGENLDSMKYNFHNWCALLWNDTSAVEGVVKLVDSNLDVVDGYIEFINHGAKE' A
#
# COMPACT_ATOMS: atom_id res chain seq x y z
N MET A 1 -13.61 -6.37 12.20
CA MET A 1 -12.81 -5.14 12.06
C MET A 1 -12.58 -4.86 10.58
N LYS A 2 -12.60 -3.61 10.21
CA LYS A 2 -12.42 -3.24 8.81
C LYS A 2 -10.99 -2.81 8.56
N TYR A 3 -10.48 -3.19 7.40
CA TYR A 3 -9.12 -2.87 7.00
C TYR A 3 -9.14 -2.16 5.65
N ALA A 4 -8.06 -1.47 5.33
CA ALA A 4 -7.93 -0.79 4.04
C ALA A 4 -6.49 -0.87 3.55
N VAL A 5 -6.34 -1.03 2.25
CA VAL A 5 -5.03 -0.89 1.60
C VAL A 5 -4.97 0.52 1.03
N ILE A 6 -4.02 1.30 1.50
CA ILE A 6 -3.86 2.69 1.11
C ILE A 6 -2.57 2.83 0.32
N GLN A 7 -2.66 3.54 -0.79
CA GLN A 7 -1.50 3.81 -1.63
C GLN A 7 -1.30 5.32 -1.71
N GLN A 8 -0.07 5.74 -1.48
CA GLN A 8 0.31 7.12 -1.71
C GLN A 8 1.36 7.14 -2.81
N VAL A 9 1.10 7.88 -3.87
CA VAL A 9 2.01 7.95 -5.00
C VAL A 9 2.24 9.41 -5.33
N ASN A 10 3.49 9.83 -5.32
CA ASN A 10 3.88 11.20 -5.65
C ASN A 10 3.07 12.23 -4.87
N GLY A 11 2.77 11.91 -3.60
CA GLY A 11 2.05 12.80 -2.72
C GLY A 11 0.54 12.65 -2.71
N ALA A 12 -0.02 11.83 -3.58
CA ALA A 12 -1.47 11.67 -3.67
C ALA A 12 -1.89 10.35 -3.00
N TYR A 13 -2.87 10.44 -2.12
CA TYR A 13 -3.40 9.25 -1.42
C TYR A 13 -4.58 8.66 -2.15
N ALA A 14 -4.71 7.34 -2.09
CA ALA A 14 -5.89 6.66 -2.61
C ALA A 14 -6.11 5.37 -1.82
N VAL A 15 -7.37 5.09 -1.50
CA VAL A 15 -7.75 3.81 -0.90
C VAL A 15 -8.00 2.85 -2.05
N LYS A 16 -7.23 1.77 -2.09
CA LYS A 16 -7.28 0.83 -3.22
C LYS A 16 -8.16 -0.36 -2.95
N TYR A 17 -8.33 -0.75 -1.69
CA TYR A 17 -9.14 -1.90 -1.36
C TYR A 17 -9.56 -1.82 0.09
N GLU A 18 -10.78 -2.26 0.39
CA GLU A 18 -11.29 -2.32 1.76
C GLU A 18 -11.95 -3.66 1.99
N GLY A 19 -11.88 -4.16 3.20
CA GLY A 19 -12.51 -5.42 3.53
C GLY A 19 -12.31 -5.80 4.98
N GLU A 20 -12.89 -6.91 5.37
CA GLU A 20 -12.85 -7.38 6.76
C GLU A 20 -12.06 -8.67 6.92
N ASN A 21 -11.69 -9.32 5.86
CA ASN A 21 -10.91 -10.56 5.92
C ASN A 21 -9.43 -10.23 5.83
N LEU A 22 -8.74 -10.38 6.95
CA LEU A 22 -7.34 -9.98 7.04
C LEU A 22 -6.45 -10.71 6.03
N ASP A 23 -6.71 -12.00 5.80
CA ASP A 23 -5.88 -12.74 4.84
C ASP A 23 -6.03 -12.22 3.42
N SER A 24 -7.28 -11.89 3.04
CA SER A 24 -7.52 -11.26 1.74
C SER A 24 -6.85 -9.90 1.65
N MET A 25 -6.86 -9.15 2.75
CA MET A 25 -6.25 -7.83 2.78
C MET A 25 -4.74 -7.93 2.61
N LYS A 26 -4.12 -8.93 3.24
CA LYS A 26 -2.68 -9.14 3.08
C LYS A 26 -2.34 -9.47 1.64
N TYR A 27 -3.15 -10.30 0.99
CA TYR A 27 -2.96 -10.62 -0.41
C TYR A 27 -3.06 -9.36 -1.28
N ASN A 28 -4.08 -8.56 -1.03
CA ASN A 28 -4.27 -7.32 -1.79
C ASN A 28 -3.16 -6.32 -1.54
N PHE A 29 -2.65 -6.26 -0.32
CA PHE A 29 -1.51 -5.42 -0.01
C PHE A 29 -0.30 -5.79 -0.88
N HIS A 30 0.03 -7.07 -0.92
CA HIS A 30 1.17 -7.53 -1.74
C HIS A 30 0.93 -7.27 -3.21
N ASN A 31 -0.30 -7.45 -3.65
CA ASN A 31 -0.67 -7.23 -5.04
C ASN A 31 -0.46 -5.76 -5.44
N TRP A 32 -0.90 -4.85 -4.58
CA TRP A 32 -0.73 -3.43 -4.85
C TRP A 32 0.73 -2.99 -4.76
N CYS A 33 1.51 -3.62 -3.88
CA CYS A 33 2.94 -3.37 -3.85
C CYS A 33 3.59 -3.77 -5.17
N ALA A 34 3.23 -4.94 -5.68
CA ALA A 34 3.78 -5.43 -6.95
C ALA A 34 3.40 -4.53 -8.10
N LEU A 35 2.15 -4.05 -8.12
CA LEU A 35 1.71 -3.15 -9.18
C LEU A 35 2.47 -1.83 -9.15
N LEU A 36 2.71 -1.31 -7.96
CA LEU A 36 3.42 -0.05 -7.83
C LEU A 36 4.90 -0.19 -8.19
N TRP A 37 5.51 -1.33 -7.84
CA TRP A 37 6.88 -1.60 -8.26
C TRP A 37 7.01 -1.67 -9.77
N ASN A 38 5.96 -2.10 -10.44
CA ASN A 38 5.93 -2.22 -11.89
C ASN A 38 5.62 -0.90 -12.60
N ASP A 39 5.17 0.10 -11.86
CA ASP A 39 4.77 1.38 -12.42
C ASP A 39 5.94 2.36 -12.33
N THR A 40 6.69 2.47 -13.41
CA THR A 40 7.89 3.30 -13.43
C THR A 40 7.57 4.79 -13.40
N SER A 41 6.31 5.17 -13.57
CA SER A 41 5.94 6.59 -13.46
C SER A 41 5.82 7.01 -12.00
N ALA A 42 5.75 6.07 -11.07
CA ALA A 42 5.65 6.36 -9.65
C ALA A 42 7.05 6.63 -9.10
N VAL A 43 7.42 7.89 -8.98
CA VAL A 43 8.75 8.25 -8.51
C VAL A 43 8.93 7.84 -7.07
N GLU A 44 7.95 8.15 -6.23
CA GLU A 44 8.03 7.76 -4.84
C GLU A 44 6.63 7.39 -4.35
N GLY A 45 6.54 6.33 -3.57
CA GLY A 45 5.25 5.89 -3.09
C GLY A 45 5.36 5.01 -1.88
N VAL A 46 4.22 4.76 -1.27
CA VAL A 46 4.11 3.84 -0.16
C VAL A 46 2.77 3.13 -0.26
N VAL A 47 2.78 1.83 0.06
CA VAL A 47 1.55 1.03 0.17
C VAL A 47 1.49 0.53 1.59
N LYS A 48 0.35 0.67 2.24
CA LYS A 48 0.21 0.20 3.60
C LYS A 48 -1.17 -0.40 3.83
N LEU A 49 -1.21 -1.39 4.71
CA LEU A 49 -2.43 -2.01 5.17
C LEU A 49 -2.73 -1.46 6.55
N VAL A 50 -3.88 -0.84 6.72
CA VAL A 50 -4.26 -0.22 7.99
C VAL A 50 -5.56 -0.81 8.51
N ASP A 51 -5.77 -0.70 9.81
CA ASP A 51 -6.99 -1.13 10.46
C ASP A 51 -7.98 0.02 10.58
N SER A 52 -9.08 -0.19 11.30
CA SER A 52 -10.12 0.82 11.41
C SER A 52 -9.67 2.07 12.17
N ASN A 53 -8.57 1.99 12.90
CA ASN A 53 -7.98 3.15 13.58
C ASN A 53 -6.90 3.82 12.73
N LEU A 54 -6.69 3.36 11.51
CA LEU A 54 -5.67 3.86 10.59
C LEU A 54 -4.25 3.51 11.04
N ASP A 55 -4.13 2.52 11.92
CA ASP A 55 -2.82 2.04 12.32
C ASP A 55 -2.34 0.96 11.36
N VAL A 56 -1.06 1.00 11.03
CA VAL A 56 -0.47 0.01 10.13
C VAL A 56 -0.51 -1.36 10.80
N VAL A 57 -1.01 -2.35 10.06
CA VAL A 57 -1.13 -3.72 10.56
C VAL A 57 0.24 -4.38 10.51
N ASP A 58 0.79 -4.65 11.68
CA ASP A 58 1.91 -5.58 11.87
C ASP A 58 3.02 -5.52 10.81
N GLY A 59 3.49 -4.33 10.48
CA GLY A 59 4.58 -4.17 9.53
C GLY A 59 4.18 -4.22 8.06
N TYR A 60 2.90 -4.22 7.77
CA TYR A 60 2.41 -4.24 6.39
C TYR A 60 2.47 -2.83 5.80
N ILE A 61 3.69 -2.37 5.55
CA ILE A 61 3.95 -1.10 4.91
C ILE A 61 5.20 -1.29 4.03
N GLU A 62 5.13 -0.79 2.81
CA GLU A 62 6.26 -0.90 1.89
C GLU A 62 6.49 0.42 1.18
N PHE A 63 7.74 0.86 1.18
CA PHE A 63 8.14 2.08 0.50
C PHE A 63 8.72 1.72 -0.86
N ILE A 64 8.22 2.38 -1.90
CA ILE A 64 8.64 2.15 -3.27
C ILE A 64 9.23 3.45 -3.79
N ASN A 65 10.45 3.40 -4.32
CA ASN A 65 11.10 4.59 -4.81
C ASN A 65 11.85 4.29 -6.10
N HIS A 66 11.21 4.64 -7.21
CA HIS A 66 11.80 4.46 -8.54
C HIS A 66 12.71 5.60 -8.92
N GLY A 67 12.61 6.72 -8.22
CA GLY A 67 13.45 7.88 -8.50
C GLY A 67 14.81 7.83 -7.82
N ALA A 68 15.01 6.87 -6.94
CA ALA A 68 16.28 6.76 -6.23
C ALA A 68 17.36 6.28 -7.17
N LYS A 69 18.46 7.01 -7.16
CA LYS A 69 19.58 6.62 -7.96
C LYS A 69 20.74 6.36 -7.09
N GLU A 70 21.44 5.39 -7.41
CA GLU A 70 22.49 5.10 -6.61
C GLU A 70 23.76 5.29 -7.27
#